data_dc94a00a037db1f3707b7307d0263def
#
_entry.id   dc94a00a037db1f3707b7307d0263def
#
_cell.length_a   1.000
_cell.length_b   1.000
_cell.length_c   1.000
_cell.angle_alpha   90.00
_cell.angle_beta   90.00
_cell.angle_gamma   90.00
#
_symmetry.space_group_name_H-M   'P 1'
#
loop_
_entity.id
_entity.type
_entity.pdbx_description
1 polymer ?
#
loop_
_entity_poly.entity_id
_entity_poly.type
_entity_poly.pdbx_seq_one_letter_code
_entity_poly.pdbx_strand_id
1 'polypeptide(L)'
;MRVELDVFSGRPNPGWQLSPAEVRDLKEKLAGLPRCDQPVSEPALGYRGFVLSSPQAAPGLPRLIRVHDGTVAIPAEGGSECYTDVNGVENWLLDLARARGHGSLLRELGR
;
A
#
# COMPACT_ATOMS: atom_id res chain seq x y z
N MET A 1 7.72 9.71 -0.97
CA MET A 1 7.07 8.37 -1.01
C MET A 1 6.09 8.33 -2.17
N ARG A 2 6.28 7.39 -3.06
CA ARG A 2 5.40 7.17 -4.21
C ARG A 2 4.44 6.04 -3.90
N VAL A 3 3.17 6.21 -4.27
CA VAL A 3 2.15 5.17 -4.17
C VAL A 3 1.80 4.70 -5.58
N GLU A 4 1.73 3.40 -5.78
CA GLU A 4 1.21 2.79 -7.01
C GLU A 4 0.03 1.89 -6.67
N LEU A 5 -1.04 2.02 -7.47
CA LEU A 5 -2.17 1.10 -7.43
C LEU A 5 -1.82 -0.08 -8.33
N ASP A 6 -1.57 -1.24 -7.74
CA ASP A 6 -1.06 -2.42 -8.44
C ASP A 6 -2.22 -3.20 -9.07
N VAL A 7 -2.51 -2.91 -10.32
CA VAL A 7 -3.67 -3.49 -11.03
C VAL A 7 -3.35 -3.99 -12.43
N PHE A 8 -2.24 -3.57 -13.01
CA PHE A 8 -1.89 -3.95 -14.38
C PHE A 8 -0.66 -4.86 -14.41
N SER A 9 -0.67 -5.84 -15.32
CA SER A 9 0.54 -6.54 -15.70
C SER A 9 0.88 -6.17 -17.13
N GLY A 10 2.16 -5.87 -17.38
CA GLY A 10 2.64 -5.53 -18.71
C GLY A 10 2.47 -4.06 -19.12
N ARG A 11 1.95 -3.20 -18.26
CA ARG A 11 1.91 -1.75 -18.46
C ARG A 11 2.03 -1.02 -17.12
N PRO A 12 2.42 0.28 -17.13
CA PRO A 12 2.59 1.02 -15.88
C PRO A 12 1.30 1.11 -15.07
N ASN A 13 1.42 0.94 -13.76
CA ASN A 13 0.32 1.15 -12.83
C ASN A 13 0.10 2.64 -12.58
N PRO A 14 -1.16 3.09 -12.34
CA PRO A 14 -1.40 4.45 -11.90
C PRO A 14 -0.76 4.70 -10.54
N GLY A 15 -0.25 5.89 -10.33
CA GLY A 15 0.41 6.22 -9.08
C GLY A 15 0.51 7.73 -8.86
N TRP A 16 0.97 8.09 -7.66
CA TRP A 16 1.14 9.49 -7.26
C TRP A 16 2.15 9.62 -6.14
N GLN A 17 2.56 10.84 -5.86
CA GLN A 17 3.44 11.15 -4.73
C GLN A 17 2.59 11.57 -3.53
N LEU A 18 2.95 11.08 -2.34
CA LEU A 18 2.33 11.54 -1.10
C LEU A 18 2.87 12.92 -0.73
N SER A 19 1.97 13.79 -0.26
CA SER A 19 2.37 15.06 0.34
C SER A 19 3.06 14.84 1.70
N PRO A 20 3.80 15.83 2.24
CA PRO A 20 4.38 15.70 3.59
C PRO A 20 3.35 15.40 4.67
N ALA A 21 2.15 15.97 4.56
CA ALA A 21 1.06 15.69 5.51
C ALA A 21 0.58 14.23 5.38
N GLU A 22 0.45 13.74 4.16
CA GLU A 22 0.06 12.34 3.90
C GLU A 22 1.11 11.36 4.39
N VAL A 23 2.39 11.70 4.26
CA VAL A 23 3.48 10.87 4.82
C VAL A 23 3.37 10.77 6.33
N ARG A 24 3.04 11.86 7.01
CA ARG A 24 2.82 11.85 8.47
C ARG A 24 1.64 10.96 8.84
N ASP A 25 0.53 11.07 8.11
CA ASP A 25 -0.64 10.23 8.33
C ASP A 25 -0.31 8.74 8.13
N LEU A 26 0.49 8.43 7.12
CA LEU A 26 0.94 7.07 6.87
C LEU A 26 1.76 6.53 8.04
N LYS A 27 2.70 7.32 8.56
CA LYS A 27 3.51 6.93 9.73
C LYS A 27 2.63 6.59 10.93
N GLU A 28 1.63 7.42 11.21
CA GLU A 28 0.71 7.18 12.31
C GLU A 28 -0.09 5.90 12.12
N LYS A 29 -0.56 5.65 10.90
CA LYS A 29 -1.34 4.45 10.59
C LYS A 29 -0.51 3.17 10.65
N LEU A 30 0.77 3.23 10.34
CA LEU A 30 1.66 2.09 10.40
C LEU A 30 2.16 1.80 11.82
N ALA A 31 2.08 2.78 12.72
CA ALA A 31 2.56 2.61 14.08
C ALA A 31 1.69 1.61 14.85
N GLY A 32 2.33 0.68 15.54
CA GLY A 32 1.64 -0.26 16.43
C GLY A 32 0.79 -1.32 15.76
N LEU A 33 0.94 -1.54 14.46
CA LEU A 33 0.22 -2.62 13.79
C LEU A 33 0.62 -3.98 14.34
N PRO A 34 -0.37 -4.85 14.68
CA PRO A 34 -0.05 -6.20 15.13
C PRO A 34 0.52 -7.05 13.99
N ARG A 35 1.46 -7.92 14.33
CA ARG A 35 2.02 -8.84 13.36
C ARG A 35 1.01 -9.91 13.01
N CYS A 36 1.04 -10.39 11.76
CA CYS A 36 0.24 -11.52 11.33
C CYS A 36 1.14 -12.75 11.11
N ASP A 37 0.55 -13.94 11.32
CA ASP A 37 1.28 -15.20 11.20
C ASP A 37 1.12 -15.85 9.83
N GLN A 38 0.32 -15.24 8.95
CA GLN A 38 0.05 -15.82 7.63
C GLN A 38 0.97 -15.20 6.59
N PRO A 39 1.51 -16.01 5.67
CA PRO A 39 2.24 -15.47 4.54
C PRO A 39 1.30 -14.60 3.70
N VAL A 40 1.87 -13.53 3.12
CA VAL A 40 1.13 -12.68 2.19
C VAL A 40 0.63 -13.56 1.05
N SER A 41 -0.69 -13.55 0.81
CA SER A 41 -1.28 -14.33 -0.26
C SER A 41 -0.77 -13.86 -1.62
N GLU A 42 -0.61 -14.81 -2.53
CA GLU A 42 -0.21 -14.51 -3.91
C GLU A 42 -1.18 -13.51 -4.55
N PRO A 43 -0.68 -12.51 -5.28
CA PRO A 43 -1.58 -11.55 -5.92
C PRO A 43 -2.45 -12.23 -6.96
N ALA A 44 -3.77 -12.00 -6.87
CA ALA A 44 -4.70 -12.44 -7.88
C ALA A 44 -4.63 -11.54 -9.12
N LEU A 45 -5.27 -11.95 -10.21
CA LEU A 45 -5.47 -11.09 -11.36
C LEU A 45 -6.40 -9.93 -10.98
N GLY A 46 -6.13 -8.75 -11.52
CA GLY A 46 -6.88 -7.54 -11.23
C GLY A 46 -6.28 -6.75 -10.08
N TYR A 47 -7.10 -6.35 -9.10
CA TYR A 47 -6.65 -5.56 -7.97
C TYR A 47 -5.70 -6.35 -7.05
N ARG A 48 -4.50 -5.81 -6.85
CA ARG A 48 -3.45 -6.42 -6.01
C ARG A 48 -2.98 -5.48 -4.91
N GLY A 49 -3.78 -4.47 -4.58
CA GLY A 49 -3.47 -3.53 -3.52
C GLY A 49 -2.58 -2.39 -3.96
N PHE A 50 -1.76 -1.91 -3.03
CA PHE A 50 -0.89 -0.76 -3.24
C PHE A 50 0.57 -1.13 -2.96
N VAL A 51 1.45 -0.49 -3.72
CA VAL A 51 2.89 -0.54 -3.49
C VAL A 51 3.35 0.88 -3.17
N LEU A 52 3.92 1.06 -1.99
CA LEU A 52 4.51 2.34 -1.58
C LEU A 52 6.01 2.19 -1.61
N SER A 53 6.68 3.11 -2.28
CA SER A 53 8.14 3.05 -2.43
C SER A 53 8.77 4.41 -2.24
N SER A 54 9.99 4.41 -1.69
CA SER A 54 10.81 5.60 -1.56
C SER A 54 12.23 5.26 -2.00
N PRO A 55 12.77 5.92 -3.03
CA PRO A 55 14.14 5.67 -3.47
C PRO A 55 15.18 6.11 -2.44
N GLN A 56 14.77 7.02 -1.54
CA GLN A 56 15.59 7.45 -0.41
C GLN A 56 14.90 7.05 0.88
N ALA A 57 15.65 6.47 1.82
CA ALA A 57 15.08 6.10 3.10
C ALA A 57 14.57 7.34 3.83
N ALA A 58 13.25 7.45 3.96
CA ALA A 58 12.64 8.48 4.79
C ALA A 58 12.75 8.04 6.26
N PRO A 59 13.09 8.96 7.19
CA PRO A 59 13.16 8.61 8.61
C PRO A 59 11.84 8.01 9.10
N GLY A 60 11.90 6.83 9.70
CA GLY A 60 10.75 6.16 10.28
C GLY A 60 9.86 5.41 9.28
N LEU A 61 10.24 5.32 8.01
CA LEU A 61 9.49 4.57 7.00
C LEU A 61 10.38 3.58 6.26
N PRO A 62 9.87 2.36 5.99
CA PRO A 62 10.54 1.42 5.10
C PRO A 62 10.60 1.95 3.67
N ARG A 63 11.56 1.46 2.90
CA ARG A 63 11.70 1.84 1.47
C ARG A 63 10.61 1.25 0.59
N LEU A 64 10.03 0.13 1.00
CA LEU A 64 8.99 -0.56 0.25
C LEU A 64 7.95 -1.09 1.22
N ILE A 65 6.67 -0.84 0.90
CA ILE A 65 5.54 -1.33 1.69
C ILE A 65 4.50 -1.82 0.70
N ARG A 66 3.95 -3.01 0.94
CA ARG A 66 2.81 -3.52 0.18
C ARG A 66 1.59 -3.58 1.08
N VAL A 67 0.46 -3.10 0.57
CA VAL A 67 -0.81 -3.10 1.30
C VAL A 67 -1.85 -3.80 0.45
N HIS A 68 -2.42 -4.90 0.93
CA HIS A 68 -3.42 -5.65 0.21
C HIS A 68 -4.24 -6.54 1.14
N ASP A 69 -5.56 -6.50 0.95
CA ASP A 69 -6.51 -7.44 1.58
C ASP A 69 -6.36 -7.52 3.10
N GLY A 70 -6.26 -6.36 3.73
CA GLY A 70 -6.15 -6.27 5.19
C GLY A 70 -4.78 -6.58 5.75
N THR A 71 -3.75 -6.68 4.91
CA THR A 71 -2.38 -6.91 5.36
C THR A 71 -1.42 -5.84 4.86
N VAL A 72 -0.41 -5.56 5.67
CA VAL A 72 0.72 -4.69 5.33
C VAL A 72 1.97 -5.56 5.36
N ALA A 73 2.67 -5.63 4.24
CA ALA A 73 3.89 -6.41 4.13
C ALA A 73 5.10 -5.49 3.92
N ILE A 74 6.14 -5.72 4.70
CA ILE A 74 7.38 -4.95 4.65
C ILE A 74 8.52 -5.92 4.38
N PRO A 75 9.32 -5.73 3.33
CA PRO A 75 10.47 -6.59 3.08
C PRO A 75 11.43 -6.60 4.26
N ALA A 76 11.89 -7.78 4.61
CA ALA A 76 12.85 -8.00 5.68
C ALA A 76 13.88 -9.02 5.23
N GLU A 77 14.96 -9.14 5.99
CA GLU A 77 15.98 -10.14 5.74
C GLU A 77 15.36 -11.53 5.79
N GLY A 78 15.52 -12.31 4.73
CA GLY A 78 14.94 -13.64 4.63
C GLY A 78 13.49 -13.71 4.21
N GLY A 79 12.87 -12.59 3.79
CA GLY A 79 11.49 -12.59 3.30
C GLY A 79 10.76 -11.28 3.56
N SER A 80 9.54 -11.37 4.07
CA SER A 80 8.72 -10.20 4.40
C SER A 80 8.14 -10.34 5.79
N GLU A 81 7.99 -9.21 6.48
CA GLU A 81 7.23 -9.13 7.73
C GLU A 81 5.79 -8.75 7.38
N CYS A 82 4.84 -9.44 7.99
CA CYS A 82 3.42 -9.24 7.77
C CYS A 82 2.79 -8.56 9.00
N TYR A 83 1.91 -7.59 8.75
CA TYR A 83 1.14 -6.89 9.78
C TYR A 83 -0.32 -6.87 9.40
N THR A 84 -1.20 -6.93 10.40
CA THR A 84 -2.64 -6.81 10.18
C THR A 84 -3.02 -5.34 10.11
N ASP A 85 -3.76 -4.95 9.05
CA ASP A 85 -4.15 -3.57 8.80
C ASP A 85 -5.37 -3.18 9.66
N VAL A 86 -5.15 -2.98 10.95
CA VAL A 86 -6.21 -2.59 11.88
C VAL A 86 -6.51 -1.10 11.86
N ASN A 87 -5.65 -0.28 11.26
CA ASN A 87 -5.80 1.17 11.22
C ASN A 87 -6.36 1.68 9.89
N GLY A 88 -6.75 0.76 8.99
CA GLY A 88 -7.38 1.15 7.74
C GLY A 88 -6.44 1.77 6.72
N VAL A 89 -5.20 1.32 6.64
CA VAL A 89 -4.21 1.82 5.67
C VAL A 89 -4.72 1.63 4.24
N GLU A 90 -5.24 0.45 3.92
CA GLU A 90 -5.76 0.16 2.57
C GLU A 90 -6.94 1.05 2.22
N ASN A 91 -7.90 1.20 3.12
CA ASN A 91 -9.06 2.06 2.88
C ASN A 91 -8.67 3.53 2.70
N TRP A 92 -7.70 4.00 3.48
CA TRP A 92 -7.16 5.34 3.35
C TRP A 92 -6.50 5.55 1.97
N LEU A 93 -5.73 4.57 1.50
CA LEU A 93 -5.11 4.62 0.17
C LEU A 93 -6.16 4.57 -0.94
N LEU A 94 -7.23 3.78 -0.78
CA LEU A 94 -8.34 3.74 -1.72
C LEU A 94 -9.03 5.11 -1.81
N ASP A 95 -9.24 5.78 -0.68
CA ASP A 95 -9.83 7.12 -0.65
C ASP A 95 -8.93 8.15 -1.34
N LEU A 96 -7.61 8.07 -1.12
CA LEU A 96 -6.65 8.94 -1.82
C LEU A 96 -6.67 8.69 -3.33
N ALA A 97 -6.77 7.43 -3.74
CA ALA A 97 -6.84 7.08 -5.15
C ALA A 97 -8.08 7.69 -5.80
N ARG A 98 -9.23 7.64 -5.14
CA ARG A 98 -10.46 8.27 -5.62
C ARG A 98 -10.31 9.78 -5.73
N ALA A 99 -9.70 10.41 -4.73
CA ALA A 99 -9.45 11.85 -4.72
C ALA A 99 -8.48 12.28 -5.84
N ARG A 100 -7.61 11.38 -6.28
CA ARG A 100 -6.64 11.63 -7.36
C ARG A 100 -7.15 11.26 -8.76
N GLY A 101 -8.43 10.92 -8.89
CA GLY A 101 -9.05 10.67 -10.20
C GLY A 101 -9.08 9.20 -10.63
N HIS A 102 -8.75 8.28 -9.75
CA HIS A 102 -8.74 6.84 -10.08
C HIS A 102 -10.03 6.10 -9.66
N GLY A 103 -11.07 6.84 -9.29
CA GLY A 103 -12.33 6.24 -8.80
C GLY A 103 -13.02 5.34 -9.82
N SER A 104 -12.99 5.70 -11.11
CA SER A 104 -13.60 4.90 -12.18
C SER A 104 -12.90 3.53 -12.30
N LEU A 105 -11.57 3.55 -12.27
CA LEU A 105 -10.79 2.31 -12.31
C LEU A 105 -11.10 1.41 -11.11
N LEU A 106 -11.18 2.00 -9.91
CA LEU A 106 -11.52 1.24 -8.71
C LEU A 106 -12.90 0.62 -8.79
N ARG A 107 -13.88 1.32 -9.35
CA ARG A 107 -15.23 0.75 -9.54
C ARG A 107 -15.22 -0.44 -10.49
N GLU A 108 -14.44 -0.39 -11.56
CA GLU A 108 -14.28 -1.51 -12.48
C GLU A 108 -13.68 -2.73 -11.78
N LEU A 109 -12.88 -2.51 -10.74
CA LEU A 109 -12.26 -3.56 -9.94
C LEU A 109 -13.11 -4.01 -8.75
N GLY A 110 -14.33 -3.47 -8.59
CA GLY A 110 -15.20 -3.81 -7.48
C GLY A 110 -14.87 -3.11 -6.16
N ARG A 111 -14.19 -1.98 -6.23
CA ARG A 111 -13.74 -1.24 -5.03
C ARG A 111 -14.46 0.10 -4.84
#